data_2e49357835f682fed8ae3fad8b1cd4cf
#
_entry.id   2e49357835f682fed8ae3fad8b1cd4cf
#
_cell.length_a   1.000
_cell.length_b   1.000
_cell.length_c   1.000
_cell.angle_alpha   90.00
_cell.angle_beta   90.00
_cell.angle_gamma   90.00
#
_symmetry.space_group_name_H-M   'P 1'
#
loop_
_entity.id
_entity.type
_entity.pdbx_description
1 polymer ?
#
loop_
_entity_poly.entity_id
_entity_poly.type
_entity_poly.pdbx_seq_one_letter_code
_entity_poly.pdbx_strand_id
1 'polypeptide(L)'
;MDNQEIEILKITALKVREHIIRMAGNGGCFIGASLSCTELVVYLYKKYLNINLNNLHDYSRDYVFLSKGHDVPALYGMFAELGWLDEKRLANHCTASDDIYWHPNTKIPGVEFHSGSLGHLLSVASGVALDCKLKGSSNKVIVLLGDGELNEGSIWEGLLVASSYKLDNLLLIIDRNRFQANIETERLIPLEPLERKFEAFNCSAKIVNGHSFSEVHEALSSFPFEEGRVSVLIAETERGKGLPSIEARADRWFCKFTQEEVNSLLDELHGIEQANIKSEKLIVR
;
A
#
# COMPACT_ATOMS: atom_id res chain seq x y z
N MET A 1 2.65 -5.07 -21.18
CA MET A 1 3.49 -5.94 -20.32
C MET A 1 3.48 -7.35 -20.87
N ASP A 2 4.62 -8.02 -21.01
CA ASP A 2 4.67 -9.40 -21.50
C ASP A 2 4.48 -10.43 -20.38
N ASN A 3 4.28 -11.71 -20.75
CA ASN A 3 4.02 -12.78 -19.77
C ASN A 3 5.23 -13.04 -18.85
N GLN A 4 6.44 -12.82 -19.31
CA GLN A 4 7.66 -13.02 -18.51
C GLN A 4 7.77 -11.93 -17.43
N GLU A 5 7.49 -10.69 -17.79
CA GLU A 5 7.44 -9.58 -16.81
C GLU A 5 6.38 -9.82 -15.73
N ILE A 6 5.18 -10.28 -16.13
CA ILE A 6 4.10 -10.60 -15.19
C ILE A 6 4.55 -11.69 -14.21
N GLU A 7 5.21 -12.72 -14.70
CA GLU A 7 5.67 -13.83 -13.86
C GLU A 7 6.74 -13.39 -12.84
N ILE A 8 7.65 -12.53 -13.24
CA ILE A 8 8.65 -11.93 -12.32
C ILE A 8 7.95 -11.13 -11.22
N LEU A 9 6.92 -10.35 -11.56
CA LEU A 9 6.16 -9.59 -10.57
C LEU A 9 5.40 -10.50 -9.61
N LYS A 10 4.80 -11.59 -10.09
CA LYS A 10 4.11 -12.58 -9.24
C LYS A 10 5.07 -13.26 -8.27
N ILE A 11 6.24 -13.69 -8.75
CA ILE A 11 7.28 -14.29 -7.90
C ILE A 11 7.73 -13.28 -6.83
N THR A 12 7.92 -12.01 -7.20
CA THR A 12 8.27 -10.97 -6.23
C THR A 12 7.14 -10.76 -5.21
N ALA A 13 5.87 -10.73 -5.65
CA ALA A 13 4.73 -10.58 -4.76
C ALA A 13 4.61 -11.75 -3.77
N LEU A 14 4.90 -12.97 -4.22
CA LEU A 14 4.95 -14.15 -3.34
C LEU A 14 6.00 -13.99 -2.24
N LYS A 15 7.22 -13.58 -2.57
CA LYS A 15 8.30 -13.34 -1.61
C LYS A 15 7.98 -12.19 -0.63
N VAL A 16 7.38 -11.11 -1.11
CA VAL A 16 6.93 -10.02 -0.23
C VAL A 16 5.89 -10.54 0.78
N ARG A 17 4.97 -11.41 0.38
CA ARG A 17 4.01 -12.07 1.29
C ARG A 17 4.71 -12.95 2.32
N GLU A 18 5.74 -13.71 1.93
CA GLU A 18 6.54 -14.47 2.89
C GLU A 18 7.15 -13.57 3.96
N HIS A 19 7.72 -12.43 3.56
CA HIS A 19 8.28 -11.45 4.50
C HIS A 19 7.21 -10.89 5.45
N ILE A 20 6.01 -10.57 4.96
CA ILE A 20 4.88 -10.09 5.78
C ILE A 20 4.51 -11.15 6.84
N ILE A 21 4.38 -12.42 6.43
CA ILE A 21 4.05 -13.54 7.34
C ILE A 21 5.13 -13.68 8.42
N ARG A 22 6.42 -13.64 8.07
CA ARG A 22 7.53 -13.72 9.04
C ARG A 22 7.55 -12.55 10.01
N MET A 23 7.29 -11.32 9.53
CA MET A 23 7.19 -10.14 10.40
C MET A 23 6.00 -10.26 11.37
N ALA A 24 4.89 -10.86 10.95
CA ALA A 24 3.76 -11.12 11.84
C ALA A 24 4.11 -12.08 12.98
N GLY A 25 5.04 -13.02 12.75
CA GLY A 25 5.58 -13.89 13.80
C GLY A 25 6.50 -13.16 14.79
N ASN A 26 7.25 -12.18 14.33
CA ASN A 26 8.24 -11.49 15.16
C ASN A 26 7.61 -10.43 16.07
N GLY A 27 6.95 -9.43 15.54
CA GLY A 27 6.37 -8.32 16.33
C GLY A 27 4.86 -8.20 16.23
N GLY A 28 4.26 -8.96 15.32
CA GLY A 28 2.87 -8.77 14.89
C GLY A 28 2.75 -7.67 13.84
N CYS A 29 1.72 -7.75 13.02
CA CYS A 29 1.43 -6.73 12.01
C CYS A 29 -0.05 -6.70 11.61
N PHE A 30 -0.43 -5.68 10.85
CA PHE A 30 -1.73 -5.57 10.21
C PHE A 30 -1.74 -6.39 8.92
N ILE A 31 -1.70 -7.72 9.09
CA ILE A 31 -1.39 -8.67 8.02
C ILE A 31 -2.37 -8.59 6.85
N GLY A 32 -3.67 -8.50 7.14
CA GLY A 32 -4.69 -8.52 6.10
C GLY A 32 -4.57 -7.39 5.09
N ALA A 33 -4.35 -6.17 5.57
CA ALA A 33 -4.21 -4.98 4.74
C ALA A 33 -2.81 -4.86 4.10
N SER A 34 -1.76 -5.40 4.75
CA SER A 34 -0.43 -5.51 4.14
C SER A 34 -0.42 -6.47 2.95
N LEU A 35 -1.17 -7.60 3.06
CA LEU A 35 -1.29 -8.58 1.97
C LEU A 35 -2.15 -8.05 0.81
N SER A 36 -3.20 -7.24 1.08
CA SER A 36 -4.08 -6.73 0.03
C SER A 36 -3.36 -5.83 -0.98
N CYS A 37 -2.45 -4.98 -0.53
CA CYS A 37 -1.76 -4.02 -1.39
C CYS A 37 -0.43 -4.54 -1.97
N THR A 38 -0.10 -5.80 -1.79
CA THR A 38 1.21 -6.36 -2.19
C THR A 38 1.48 -6.17 -3.69
N GLU A 39 0.54 -6.48 -4.58
CA GLU A 39 0.72 -6.29 -6.03
C GLU A 39 0.93 -4.84 -6.39
N LEU A 40 0.22 -3.91 -5.74
CA LEU A 40 0.34 -2.47 -5.98
C LEU A 40 1.75 -1.99 -5.62
N VAL A 41 2.25 -2.36 -4.44
CA VAL A 41 3.60 -2.01 -3.98
C VAL A 41 4.66 -2.62 -4.90
N VAL A 42 4.53 -3.90 -5.24
CA VAL A 42 5.47 -4.59 -6.15
C VAL A 42 5.49 -3.93 -7.51
N TYR A 43 4.33 -3.65 -8.11
CA TYR A 43 4.26 -3.01 -9.42
C TYR A 43 4.90 -1.62 -9.40
N LEU A 44 4.59 -0.80 -8.40
CA LEU A 44 5.17 0.53 -8.26
C LEU A 44 6.70 0.48 -8.27
N TYR A 45 7.30 -0.28 -7.37
CA TYR A 45 8.75 -0.26 -7.18
C TYR A 45 9.55 -1.07 -8.22
N LYS A 46 8.96 -2.10 -8.83
CA LYS A 46 9.66 -2.91 -9.84
C LYS A 46 9.53 -2.36 -11.26
N LYS A 47 8.43 -1.63 -11.55
CA LYS A 47 8.11 -1.31 -12.96
C LYS A 47 7.79 0.16 -13.21
N TYR A 48 7.12 0.85 -12.28
CA TYR A 48 6.49 2.13 -12.58
C TYR A 48 7.31 3.35 -12.17
N LEU A 49 7.98 3.28 -11.05
CA LEU A 49 8.67 4.41 -10.43
C LEU A 49 10.07 4.62 -10.97
N ASN A 50 10.44 5.89 -11.14
CA ASN A 50 11.83 6.30 -11.29
C ASN A 50 12.47 6.52 -9.92
N ILE A 51 12.73 5.42 -9.19
CA ILE A 51 13.36 5.45 -7.87
C ILE A 51 14.25 4.23 -7.67
N ASN A 52 15.45 4.44 -7.13
CA ASN A 52 16.39 3.39 -6.74
C ASN A 52 17.37 3.93 -5.69
N LEU A 53 18.19 3.05 -5.08
CA LEU A 53 19.14 3.47 -4.03
C LEU A 53 20.10 4.60 -4.46
N ASN A 54 20.47 4.65 -5.73
CA ASN A 54 21.43 5.64 -6.21
C ASN A 54 20.82 7.01 -6.41
N ASN A 55 19.49 7.11 -6.54
CA ASN A 55 18.80 8.38 -6.76
C ASN A 55 17.89 8.82 -5.60
N LEU A 56 17.97 8.19 -4.43
CA LEU A 56 17.12 8.54 -3.27
C LEU A 56 17.25 10.02 -2.84
N HIS A 57 18.38 10.64 -3.12
CA HIS A 57 18.64 12.06 -2.82
C HIS A 57 18.50 12.98 -4.04
N ASP A 58 18.11 12.43 -5.19
CA ASP A 58 17.88 13.19 -6.41
C ASP A 58 16.45 13.76 -6.41
N TYR A 59 16.34 15.06 -6.63
CA TYR A 59 15.04 15.72 -6.72
C TYR A 59 14.26 15.37 -8.00
N SER A 60 14.88 14.72 -8.99
CA SER A 60 14.22 14.28 -10.23
C SER A 60 13.53 12.93 -10.13
N ARG A 61 13.66 12.23 -9.00
CA ARG A 61 13.00 10.94 -8.76
C ARG A 61 11.53 11.09 -8.46
N ASP A 62 10.80 10.00 -8.58
CA ASP A 62 9.41 9.94 -8.11
C ASP A 62 9.32 9.83 -6.58
N TYR A 63 8.17 10.22 -6.02
CA TYR A 63 7.91 10.20 -4.58
C TYR A 63 6.73 9.28 -4.26
N VAL A 64 6.88 8.46 -3.22
CA VAL A 64 5.82 7.56 -2.75
C VAL A 64 5.54 7.76 -1.27
N PHE A 65 4.29 8.00 -0.94
CA PHE A 65 3.79 8.17 0.41
C PHE A 65 2.85 7.02 0.77
N LEU A 66 3.23 6.20 1.74
CA LEU A 66 2.35 5.17 2.30
C LEU A 66 1.47 5.80 3.39
N SER A 67 0.29 6.30 3.02
CA SER A 67 -0.62 6.98 3.96
C SER A 67 -1.24 6.01 4.94
N LYS A 68 -1.66 4.83 4.48
CA LYS A 68 -2.02 3.70 5.34
C LYS A 68 -0.79 3.08 6.00
N GLY A 69 -0.11 3.85 6.83
CA GLY A 69 1.22 3.52 7.35
C GLY A 69 1.33 2.20 8.12
N HIS A 70 0.22 1.68 8.64
CA HIS A 70 0.16 0.38 9.30
C HIS A 70 0.44 -0.80 8.36
N ASP A 71 0.40 -0.61 7.05
CA ASP A 71 0.71 -1.63 6.06
C ASP A 71 2.18 -1.61 5.60
N VAL A 72 3.03 -0.94 6.37
CA VAL A 72 4.47 -0.86 6.13
C VAL A 72 5.17 -2.23 5.97
N PRO A 73 4.70 -3.37 6.51
CA PRO A 73 5.28 -4.67 6.21
C PRO A 73 5.36 -4.99 4.71
N ALA A 74 4.38 -4.57 3.90
CA ALA A 74 4.44 -4.73 2.45
C ALA A 74 5.60 -3.92 1.84
N LEU A 75 5.81 -2.69 2.33
CA LEU A 75 6.90 -1.83 1.88
C LEU A 75 8.27 -2.38 2.31
N TYR A 76 8.42 -2.81 3.56
CA TYR A 76 9.66 -3.40 4.06
C TYR A 76 10.01 -4.70 3.34
N GLY A 77 9.03 -5.57 3.10
CA GLY A 77 9.22 -6.77 2.28
C GLY A 77 9.68 -6.44 0.87
N MET A 78 9.09 -5.41 0.25
CA MET A 78 9.51 -4.94 -1.07
C MET A 78 10.94 -4.37 -1.06
N PHE A 79 11.31 -3.60 -0.04
CA PHE A 79 12.67 -3.06 0.10
C PHE A 79 13.71 -4.15 0.33
N ALA A 80 13.35 -5.24 1.01
CA ALA A 80 14.22 -6.41 1.10
C ALA A 80 14.45 -7.06 -0.28
N GLU A 81 13.39 -7.24 -1.08
CA GLU A 81 13.48 -7.80 -2.44
C GLU A 81 14.22 -6.88 -3.43
N LEU A 82 14.32 -5.59 -3.15
CA LEU A 82 15.14 -4.62 -3.90
C LEU A 82 16.59 -4.54 -3.41
N GLY A 83 16.91 -5.17 -2.27
CA GLY A 83 18.21 -5.04 -1.62
C GLY A 83 18.45 -3.65 -0.97
N TRP A 84 17.38 -2.87 -0.75
CA TRP A 84 17.47 -1.57 -0.05
C TRP A 84 17.50 -1.75 1.46
N LEU A 85 16.94 -2.85 1.94
CA LEU A 85 16.90 -3.25 3.33
C LEU A 85 17.50 -4.65 3.46
N ASP A 86 18.44 -4.86 4.40
CA ASP A 86 18.91 -6.21 4.70
C ASP A 86 17.75 -7.05 5.24
N GLU A 87 17.44 -8.16 4.55
CA GLU A 87 16.37 -9.08 4.90
C GLU A 87 16.44 -9.54 6.36
N LYS A 88 17.66 -9.73 6.89
CA LYS A 88 17.87 -10.16 8.27
C LYS A 88 17.28 -9.16 9.29
N ARG A 89 17.21 -7.88 8.93
CA ARG A 89 16.61 -6.86 9.80
C ARG A 89 15.11 -7.05 9.99
N LEU A 90 14.40 -7.70 9.04
CA LEU A 90 12.97 -7.98 9.17
C LEU A 90 12.66 -8.85 10.41
N ALA A 91 13.61 -9.65 10.87
CA ALA A 91 13.49 -10.39 12.14
C ALA A 91 13.41 -9.48 13.38
N ASN A 92 13.89 -8.24 13.26
CA ASN A 92 13.84 -7.23 14.33
C ASN A 92 12.57 -6.37 14.30
N HIS A 93 11.57 -6.75 13.49
CA HIS A 93 10.32 -6.00 13.38
C HIS A 93 9.69 -5.75 14.76
N CYS A 94 9.38 -4.49 15.06
CA CYS A 94 8.83 -4.03 16.34
C CYS A 94 9.72 -4.31 17.58
N THR A 95 11.03 -4.46 17.41
CA THR A 95 11.97 -4.50 18.52
C THR A 95 12.59 -3.12 18.80
N ALA A 96 13.06 -2.88 20.02
CA ALA A 96 13.72 -1.63 20.37
C ALA A 96 15.13 -1.49 19.76
N SER A 97 15.67 -2.54 19.18
CA SER A 97 17.01 -2.59 18.60
C SER A 97 17.09 -2.16 17.15
N ASP A 98 15.95 -1.93 16.47
CA ASP A 98 15.89 -1.59 15.06
C ASP A 98 14.85 -0.50 14.79
N ASP A 99 15.00 0.19 13.67
CA ASP A 99 14.08 1.23 13.19
C ASP A 99 12.91 0.66 12.36
N ILE A 100 12.81 -0.68 12.22
CA ILE A 100 11.71 -1.37 11.56
C ILE A 100 10.54 -1.51 12.53
N TYR A 101 9.55 -0.64 12.36
CA TYR A 101 8.42 -0.49 13.28
C TYR A 101 7.07 -0.62 12.57
N TRP A 102 5.96 -0.49 13.28
CA TRP A 102 4.60 -0.64 12.78
C TRP A 102 4.18 0.41 11.73
N HIS A 103 4.93 1.49 11.63
CA HIS A 103 4.68 2.57 10.69
C HIS A 103 5.99 2.96 9.99
N PRO A 104 5.91 3.57 8.80
CA PRO A 104 7.07 4.06 8.07
C PRO A 104 7.95 4.99 8.91
N ASN A 105 9.25 4.72 8.88
CA ASN A 105 10.28 5.49 9.56
C ASN A 105 11.30 6.01 8.54
N THR A 106 11.53 7.31 8.50
CA THR A 106 12.45 7.95 7.54
C THR A 106 13.91 7.58 7.71
N LYS A 107 14.28 6.86 8.76
CA LYS A 107 15.61 6.24 8.88
C LYS A 107 15.79 5.01 7.98
N ILE A 108 14.71 4.48 7.43
CA ILE A 108 14.75 3.41 6.44
C ILE A 108 14.87 4.05 5.06
N PRO A 109 15.93 3.73 4.26
CA PRO A 109 16.11 4.26 2.92
C PRO A 109 14.87 4.02 2.05
N GLY A 110 14.40 5.05 1.35
CA GLY A 110 13.22 4.98 0.50
C GLY A 110 11.89 5.30 1.20
N VAL A 111 11.90 5.53 2.51
CA VAL A 111 10.73 6.05 3.25
C VAL A 111 10.75 7.57 3.23
N GLU A 112 9.75 8.18 2.60
CA GLU A 112 9.68 9.63 2.39
C GLU A 112 9.30 10.40 3.66
N PHE A 113 8.38 9.84 4.44
CA PHE A 113 7.80 10.54 5.57
C PHE A 113 7.34 9.54 6.64
N HIS A 114 7.40 9.94 7.91
CA HIS A 114 6.75 9.20 8.98
C HIS A 114 5.24 9.24 8.77
N SER A 115 4.58 8.10 8.83
CA SER A 115 3.13 8.00 8.67
C SER A 115 2.49 7.18 9.77
N GLY A 116 1.17 7.02 9.72
CA GLY A 116 0.37 6.29 10.70
C GLY A 116 -0.82 7.10 11.21
N SER A 117 -0.76 8.44 11.13
CA SER A 117 -1.93 9.29 11.32
C SER A 117 -2.71 9.33 10.01
N LEU A 118 -3.78 8.52 9.92
CA LEU A 118 -4.59 8.41 8.71
C LEU A 118 -5.17 9.77 8.29
N GLY A 119 -5.30 9.99 6.99
CA GLY A 119 -5.84 11.20 6.41
C GLY A 119 -4.83 12.34 6.21
N HIS A 120 -3.60 12.24 6.71
CA HIS A 120 -2.67 13.38 6.73
C HIS A 120 -1.67 13.41 5.57
N LEU A 121 -1.23 12.25 5.05
CA LEU A 121 -0.18 12.24 4.04
C LEU A 121 -0.60 12.76 2.67
N LEU A 122 -1.89 12.76 2.34
CA LEU A 122 -2.37 13.38 1.12
C LEU A 122 -1.99 14.86 1.06
N SER A 123 -2.19 15.60 2.15
CA SER A 123 -1.83 17.03 2.20
C SER A 123 -0.32 17.26 2.11
N VAL A 124 0.49 16.40 2.76
CA VAL A 124 1.96 16.44 2.64
C VAL A 124 2.40 16.18 1.20
N ALA A 125 1.88 15.12 0.59
CA ALA A 125 2.18 14.76 -0.80
C ALA A 125 1.73 15.83 -1.80
N SER A 126 0.59 16.50 -1.54
CA SER A 126 0.11 17.63 -2.35
C SER A 126 1.09 18.81 -2.30
N GLY A 127 1.72 19.08 -1.15
CA GLY A 127 2.78 20.07 -1.04
C GLY A 127 4.00 19.73 -1.90
N VAL A 128 4.43 18.46 -1.89
CA VAL A 128 5.53 17.98 -2.73
C VAL A 128 5.14 18.03 -4.23
N ALA A 129 3.94 17.60 -4.58
CA ALA A 129 3.45 17.66 -5.96
C ALA A 129 3.39 19.10 -6.49
N LEU A 130 2.96 20.03 -5.65
CA LEU A 130 2.93 21.46 -5.99
C LEU A 130 4.34 22.01 -6.21
N ASP A 131 5.28 21.70 -5.33
CA ASP A 131 6.69 22.12 -5.49
C ASP A 131 7.28 21.57 -6.79
N CYS A 132 7.09 20.28 -7.10
CA CYS A 132 7.50 19.67 -8.35
C CYS A 132 6.90 20.39 -9.57
N LYS A 133 5.60 20.67 -9.53
CA LYS A 133 4.88 21.36 -10.62
C LYS A 133 5.37 22.79 -10.82
N LEU A 134 5.60 23.54 -9.75
CA LEU A 134 6.13 24.91 -9.81
C LEU A 134 7.56 24.96 -10.37
N LYS A 135 8.35 23.92 -10.14
CA LYS A 135 9.70 23.76 -10.71
C LYS A 135 9.69 23.24 -12.15
N GLY A 136 8.53 22.90 -12.71
CA GLY A 136 8.43 22.35 -14.05
C GLY A 136 9.04 20.95 -14.19
N SER A 137 9.14 20.19 -13.10
CA SER A 137 9.70 18.85 -13.11
C SER A 137 8.66 17.78 -13.43
N SER A 138 9.10 16.64 -13.95
CA SER A 138 8.23 15.53 -14.41
C SER A 138 8.01 14.45 -13.34
N ASN A 139 8.33 14.73 -12.08
CA ASN A 139 8.16 13.76 -10.99
C ASN A 139 6.69 13.34 -10.82
N LYS A 140 6.48 12.05 -10.64
CA LYS A 140 5.22 11.52 -10.15
C LYS A 140 5.24 11.53 -8.62
N VAL A 141 4.15 11.98 -8.03
CA VAL A 141 3.92 11.91 -6.57
C VAL A 141 2.76 10.98 -6.32
N ILE A 142 3.04 9.87 -5.63
CA ILE A 142 2.07 8.79 -5.42
C ILE A 142 1.73 8.69 -3.92
N VAL A 143 0.43 8.56 -3.61
CA VAL A 143 -0.05 8.30 -2.26
C VAL A 143 -0.84 7.01 -2.25
N LEU A 144 -0.40 6.02 -1.48
CA LEU A 144 -1.14 4.78 -1.25
C LEU A 144 -2.01 4.94 0.01
N LEU A 145 -3.32 4.91 -0.18
CA LEU A 145 -4.36 5.11 0.83
C LEU A 145 -5.13 3.81 1.07
N GLY A 146 -5.65 3.64 2.26
CA GLY A 146 -6.68 2.63 2.54
C GLY A 146 -8.08 3.19 2.28
N ASP A 147 -9.03 2.33 1.95
CA ASP A 147 -10.41 2.73 1.76
C ASP A 147 -11.07 3.24 3.06
N GLY A 148 -10.81 2.59 4.19
CA GLY A 148 -11.26 3.07 5.50
C GLY A 148 -10.70 4.44 5.89
N GLU A 149 -9.51 4.79 5.38
CA GLU A 149 -8.89 6.11 5.55
C GLU A 149 -9.70 7.23 4.89
N LEU A 150 -10.52 6.92 3.88
CA LEU A 150 -11.38 7.89 3.20
C LEU A 150 -12.52 8.43 4.09
N ASN A 151 -12.73 7.86 5.26
CA ASN A 151 -13.63 8.42 6.28
C ASN A 151 -12.99 9.57 7.06
N GLU A 152 -11.69 9.85 6.87
CA GLU A 152 -11.03 11.03 7.42
C GLU A 152 -11.38 12.27 6.57
N GLY A 153 -11.97 13.30 7.20
CA GLY A 153 -12.36 14.54 6.50
C GLY A 153 -11.18 15.23 5.81
N SER A 154 -9.99 15.15 6.40
CA SER A 154 -8.75 15.73 5.87
C SER A 154 -8.34 15.21 4.48
N ILE A 155 -8.77 14.01 4.08
CA ILE A 155 -8.58 13.52 2.69
C ILE A 155 -9.35 14.42 1.71
N TRP A 156 -10.62 14.67 1.98
CA TRP A 156 -11.49 15.45 1.11
C TRP A 156 -11.10 16.94 1.11
N GLU A 157 -10.70 17.48 2.27
CA GLU A 157 -10.13 18.82 2.37
C GLU A 157 -8.84 18.95 1.56
N GLY A 158 -7.95 17.97 1.65
CA GLY A 158 -6.71 17.91 0.86
C GLY A 158 -6.99 17.86 -0.65
N LEU A 159 -8.02 17.12 -1.07
CA LEU A 159 -8.43 17.05 -2.47
C LEU A 159 -8.95 18.39 -3.02
N LEU A 160 -9.67 19.19 -2.21
CA LEU A 160 -10.09 20.53 -2.63
C LEU A 160 -8.87 21.39 -3.02
N VAL A 161 -7.82 21.33 -2.21
CA VAL A 161 -6.56 22.04 -2.47
C VAL A 161 -5.85 21.47 -3.70
N ALA A 162 -5.65 20.16 -3.76
CA ALA A 162 -4.95 19.51 -4.86
C ALA A 162 -5.64 19.75 -6.22
N SER A 163 -6.96 19.69 -6.25
CA SER A 163 -7.78 20.00 -7.44
C SER A 163 -7.70 21.46 -7.83
N SER A 164 -7.71 22.39 -6.85
CA SER A 164 -7.60 23.83 -7.10
C SER A 164 -6.27 24.19 -7.78
N TYR A 165 -5.17 23.54 -7.37
CA TYR A 165 -3.85 23.69 -8.00
C TYR A 165 -3.64 22.81 -9.23
N LYS A 166 -4.65 22.02 -9.63
CA LYS A 166 -4.60 21.13 -10.81
C LYS A 166 -3.38 20.21 -10.77
N LEU A 167 -3.16 19.52 -9.65
CA LEU A 167 -2.00 18.67 -9.44
C LEU A 167 -2.13 17.36 -10.22
N ASP A 168 -1.96 17.42 -11.54
CA ASP A 168 -2.01 16.28 -12.46
C ASP A 168 -0.78 15.35 -12.35
N ASN A 169 0.27 15.77 -11.65
CA ASN A 169 1.41 14.96 -11.27
C ASN A 169 1.18 14.18 -9.94
N LEU A 170 -0.01 14.29 -9.33
CA LEU A 170 -0.42 13.57 -8.12
C LEU A 170 -1.31 12.38 -8.49
N LEU A 171 -0.92 11.19 -8.01
CA LEU A 171 -1.66 9.95 -8.15
C LEU A 171 -2.05 9.42 -6.76
N LEU A 172 -3.34 9.23 -6.54
CA LEU A 172 -3.85 8.49 -5.39
C LEU A 172 -4.12 7.05 -5.81
N ILE A 173 -3.65 6.08 -5.03
CA ILE A 173 -3.98 4.68 -5.18
C ILE A 173 -4.77 4.26 -3.94
N ILE A 174 -6.01 3.85 -4.14
CA ILE A 174 -6.90 3.42 -3.06
C ILE A 174 -6.88 1.90 -3.02
N ASP A 175 -6.32 1.33 -1.95
CA ASP A 175 -6.46 -0.10 -1.65
C ASP A 175 -7.90 -0.35 -1.17
N ARG A 176 -8.79 -0.67 -2.10
CA ARG A 176 -10.22 -0.91 -1.86
C ARG A 176 -10.45 -2.35 -1.43
N ASN A 177 -9.98 -2.68 -0.23
CA ASN A 177 -10.10 -4.02 0.35
C ASN A 177 -11.39 -4.24 1.15
N ARG A 178 -12.25 -3.20 1.27
CA ARG A 178 -13.59 -3.19 1.87
C ARG A 178 -13.62 -3.32 3.40
N PHE A 179 -12.48 -3.14 4.08
CA PHE A 179 -12.40 -3.20 5.53
C PHE A 179 -11.74 -1.97 6.14
N GLN A 180 -12.33 -1.49 7.22
CA GLN A 180 -11.74 -0.50 8.11
C GLN A 180 -11.49 -1.15 9.47
N ALA A 181 -10.24 -1.30 9.87
CA ALA A 181 -9.86 -2.05 11.05
C ALA A 181 -10.52 -3.44 11.05
N ASN A 182 -11.42 -3.71 11.97
CA ASN A 182 -12.11 -4.98 12.17
C ASN A 182 -13.60 -4.96 11.76
N ILE A 183 -13.99 -4.06 10.86
CA ILE A 183 -15.35 -3.92 10.35
C ILE A 183 -15.35 -3.62 8.84
N GLU A 184 -16.38 -4.04 8.14
CA GLU A 184 -16.58 -3.69 6.74
C GLU A 184 -16.89 -2.20 6.58
N THR A 185 -16.25 -1.54 5.59
CA THR A 185 -16.43 -0.09 5.36
C THR A 185 -17.88 0.27 5.10
N GLU A 186 -18.59 -0.52 4.30
CA GLU A 186 -19.98 -0.24 3.94
C GLU A 186 -20.96 -0.42 5.11
N ARG A 187 -20.58 -1.16 6.16
CA ARG A 187 -21.38 -1.29 7.38
C ARG A 187 -21.12 -0.17 8.38
N LEU A 188 -19.92 0.42 8.34
CA LEU A 188 -19.55 1.49 9.28
C LEU A 188 -19.98 2.86 8.73
N ILE A 189 -19.37 3.29 7.65
CA ILE A 189 -19.68 4.55 6.95
C ILE A 189 -19.55 4.27 5.44
N PRO A 190 -20.68 4.13 4.71
CA PRO A 190 -20.66 3.74 3.29
C PRO A 190 -19.83 4.68 2.41
N LEU A 191 -18.93 4.09 1.63
CA LEU A 191 -18.05 4.80 0.71
C LEU A 191 -18.60 4.87 -0.72
N GLU A 192 -19.45 3.90 -1.10
CA GLU A 192 -19.96 3.87 -2.47
C GLU A 192 -21.01 4.98 -2.76
N PRO A 193 -21.13 5.44 -3.99
CA PRO A 193 -20.28 5.14 -5.15
C PRO A 193 -18.97 5.96 -5.10
N LEU A 194 -17.85 5.29 -4.87
CA LEU A 194 -16.56 5.93 -4.57
C LEU A 194 -15.99 6.73 -5.75
N GLU A 195 -16.06 6.18 -6.95
CA GLU A 195 -15.61 6.85 -8.18
C GLU A 195 -16.28 8.22 -8.35
N ARG A 196 -17.61 8.27 -8.20
CA ARG A 196 -18.37 9.52 -8.34
C ARG A 196 -18.04 10.56 -7.27
N LYS A 197 -17.67 10.11 -6.07
CA LYS A 197 -17.20 11.01 -5.02
C LYS A 197 -15.91 11.70 -5.43
N PHE A 198 -14.93 10.96 -5.95
CA PHE A 198 -13.69 11.54 -6.47
C PHE A 198 -13.94 12.47 -7.67
N GLU A 199 -14.81 12.09 -8.59
CA GLU A 199 -15.22 12.94 -9.72
C GLU A 199 -15.83 14.25 -9.25
N ALA A 200 -16.68 14.22 -8.21
CA ALA A 200 -17.27 15.42 -7.61
C ALA A 200 -16.23 16.38 -6.99
N PHE A 201 -15.07 15.84 -6.60
CA PHE A 201 -13.90 16.61 -6.17
C PHE A 201 -12.96 16.99 -7.34
N ASN A 202 -13.45 16.88 -8.58
CA ASN A 202 -12.71 17.20 -9.80
C ASN A 202 -11.45 16.36 -10.01
N CYS A 203 -11.46 15.10 -9.54
CA CYS A 203 -10.43 14.10 -9.83
C CYS A 203 -10.82 13.29 -11.08
N SER A 204 -9.84 12.66 -11.73
CA SER A 204 -10.06 11.65 -12.77
C SER A 204 -9.81 10.27 -12.17
N ALA A 205 -10.85 9.45 -12.07
CA ALA A 205 -10.80 8.16 -11.39
C ALA A 205 -10.85 6.98 -12.37
N LYS A 206 -10.18 5.87 -12.02
CA LYS A 206 -10.25 4.58 -12.70
C LYS A 206 -10.38 3.47 -11.67
N ILE A 207 -11.17 2.46 -12.00
CA ILE A 207 -11.32 1.25 -11.19
C ILE A 207 -10.59 0.10 -11.88
N VAL A 208 -9.81 -0.67 -11.13
CA VAL A 208 -9.08 -1.85 -11.62
C VAL A 208 -9.11 -2.97 -10.60
N ASN A 209 -8.93 -4.20 -11.05
CA ASN A 209 -8.56 -5.29 -10.16
C ASN A 209 -7.12 -5.07 -9.67
N GLY A 210 -6.96 -4.74 -8.37
CA GLY A 210 -5.67 -4.45 -7.74
C GLY A 210 -4.70 -5.63 -7.71
N HIS A 211 -5.19 -6.86 -7.93
CA HIS A 211 -4.37 -8.07 -8.04
C HIS A 211 -3.98 -8.42 -9.48
N SER A 212 -4.43 -7.65 -10.47
CA SER A 212 -4.09 -7.83 -11.88
C SER A 212 -2.98 -6.88 -12.29
N PHE A 213 -1.74 -7.37 -12.37
CA PHE A 213 -0.61 -6.56 -12.85
C PHE A 213 -0.87 -5.95 -14.23
N SER A 214 -1.61 -6.65 -15.10
CA SER A 214 -1.95 -6.15 -16.43
C SER A 214 -2.91 -4.97 -16.39
N GLU A 215 -3.97 -5.04 -15.56
CA GLU A 215 -4.93 -3.94 -15.42
C GLU A 215 -4.30 -2.72 -14.75
N VAL A 216 -3.50 -2.94 -13.69
CA VAL A 216 -2.76 -1.88 -13.02
C VAL A 216 -1.79 -1.20 -13.99
N HIS A 217 -1.07 -1.99 -14.82
CA HIS A 217 -0.17 -1.47 -15.83
C HIS A 217 -0.90 -0.63 -16.90
N GLU A 218 -2.00 -1.14 -17.44
CA GLU A 218 -2.80 -0.45 -18.46
C GLU A 218 -3.31 0.90 -17.92
N ALA A 219 -3.89 0.89 -16.71
CA ALA A 219 -4.39 2.11 -16.11
C ALA A 219 -3.28 3.14 -15.87
N LEU A 220 -2.15 2.73 -15.27
CA LEU A 220 -1.06 3.64 -14.93
C LEU A 220 -0.23 4.09 -16.15
N SER A 221 -0.26 3.35 -17.26
CA SER A 221 0.37 3.79 -18.51
C SER A 221 -0.28 5.03 -19.12
N SER A 222 -1.48 5.38 -18.71
CA SER A 222 -2.21 6.59 -19.14
C SER A 222 -2.15 7.74 -18.12
N PHE A 223 -1.24 7.68 -17.16
CA PHE A 223 -1.04 8.76 -16.19
C PHE A 223 -0.35 9.99 -16.83
N PRO A 224 -0.81 11.24 -16.57
CA PRO A 224 -2.03 11.57 -15.82
C PRO A 224 -3.30 11.11 -16.57
N PHE A 225 -4.32 10.67 -15.84
CA PHE A 225 -5.55 10.16 -16.46
C PHE A 225 -6.32 11.24 -17.24
N GLU A 226 -6.19 12.48 -16.78
CA GLU A 226 -6.69 13.67 -17.44
C GLU A 226 -5.80 14.86 -17.04
N GLU A 227 -5.39 15.66 -18.03
CA GLU A 227 -4.54 16.84 -17.78
C GLU A 227 -5.25 17.85 -16.88
N GLY A 228 -4.53 18.38 -15.91
CA GLY A 228 -5.04 19.33 -14.93
C GLY A 228 -5.93 18.74 -13.84
N ARG A 229 -6.05 17.41 -13.75
CA ARG A 229 -6.80 16.72 -12.69
C ARG A 229 -5.92 15.78 -11.89
N VAL A 230 -6.20 15.66 -10.59
CA VAL A 230 -5.62 14.62 -9.74
C VAL A 230 -6.09 13.26 -10.25
N SER A 231 -5.16 12.33 -10.45
CA SER A 231 -5.48 10.95 -10.86
C SER A 231 -5.77 10.08 -9.65
N VAL A 232 -6.82 9.26 -9.72
CA VAL A 232 -7.20 8.33 -8.66
C VAL A 232 -7.36 6.93 -9.25
N LEU A 233 -6.56 5.98 -8.76
CA LEU A 233 -6.70 4.57 -9.07
C LEU A 233 -7.40 3.87 -7.91
N ILE A 234 -8.63 3.45 -8.09
CA ILE A 234 -9.38 2.63 -7.14
C ILE A 234 -9.04 1.18 -7.45
N ALA A 235 -8.15 0.60 -6.68
CA ALA A 235 -7.72 -0.78 -6.84
C ALA A 235 -8.60 -1.69 -5.98
N GLU A 236 -9.51 -2.42 -6.59
CA GLU A 236 -10.30 -3.45 -5.91
C GLU A 236 -9.38 -4.59 -5.52
N THR A 237 -9.28 -4.84 -4.22
CA THR A 237 -8.38 -5.84 -3.64
C THR A 237 -9.12 -6.74 -2.66
N GLU A 238 -8.49 -7.87 -2.34
CA GLU A 238 -8.95 -8.81 -1.32
C GLU A 238 -8.07 -8.66 -0.08
N ARG A 239 -8.69 -8.33 1.06
CA ARG A 239 -7.97 -8.30 2.33
C ARG A 239 -7.43 -9.69 2.68
N GLY A 240 -6.14 -9.79 2.96
CA GLY A 240 -5.50 -11.06 3.29
C GLY A 240 -5.12 -11.93 2.09
N LYS A 241 -5.06 -11.34 0.90
CA LYS A 241 -4.79 -12.02 -0.38
C LYS A 241 -3.62 -12.98 -0.34
N GLY A 242 -3.89 -14.22 -0.75
CA GLY A 242 -2.91 -15.32 -0.79
C GLY A 242 -2.97 -16.25 0.41
N LEU A 243 -3.76 -15.92 1.44
CA LEU A 243 -3.94 -16.76 2.63
C LEU A 243 -5.44 -17.01 2.88
N PRO A 244 -6.04 -18.07 2.35
CA PRO A 244 -7.45 -18.41 2.55
C PRO A 244 -7.91 -18.41 4.02
N SER A 245 -7.03 -18.73 4.97
CA SER A 245 -7.32 -18.65 6.41
C SER A 245 -7.46 -17.22 6.96
N ILE A 246 -7.04 -16.21 6.19
CA ILE A 246 -7.06 -14.77 6.56
C ILE A 246 -7.92 -13.95 5.59
N GLU A 247 -8.09 -14.39 4.35
CA GLU A 247 -8.85 -13.66 3.31
C GLU A 247 -10.23 -13.24 3.81
N ALA A 248 -10.60 -11.98 3.52
CA ALA A 248 -11.87 -11.35 3.83
C ALA A 248 -12.31 -11.45 5.33
N ARG A 249 -11.37 -11.57 6.25
CA ARG A 249 -11.66 -11.71 7.68
C ARG A 249 -11.42 -10.42 8.45
N ALA A 250 -12.50 -9.87 9.02
CA ALA A 250 -12.46 -8.68 9.88
C ALA A 250 -11.72 -8.95 11.21
N ASP A 251 -11.83 -10.16 11.77
CA ASP A 251 -11.24 -10.56 13.05
C ASP A 251 -9.71 -10.80 12.97
N ARG A 252 -9.11 -10.62 11.80
CA ARG A 252 -7.67 -10.76 11.53
C ARG A 252 -7.04 -9.43 11.15
N TRP A 253 -7.40 -8.36 11.82
CA TRP A 253 -6.85 -7.03 11.56
C TRP A 253 -5.40 -6.91 11.98
N PHE A 254 -5.08 -7.08 13.27
CA PHE A 254 -3.72 -7.19 13.78
C PHE A 254 -3.47 -8.61 14.23
N CYS A 255 -2.39 -9.22 13.79
CA CYS A 255 -2.04 -10.59 14.12
C CYS A 255 -0.60 -10.67 14.61
N LYS A 256 -0.42 -11.48 15.65
CA LYS A 256 0.89 -11.96 16.07
C LYS A 256 0.82 -13.49 16.16
N PHE A 257 1.65 -14.15 15.39
CA PHE A 257 1.62 -15.61 15.26
C PHE A 257 2.77 -16.26 16.02
N THR A 258 2.56 -17.51 16.43
CA THR A 258 3.65 -18.39 16.88
C THR A 258 4.49 -18.83 15.68
N GLN A 259 5.70 -19.36 15.94
CA GLN A 259 6.55 -19.87 14.85
C GLN A 259 5.89 -21.05 14.11
N GLU A 260 5.11 -21.88 14.80
CA GLU A 260 4.34 -22.97 14.20
C GLU A 260 3.28 -22.44 13.24
N GLU A 261 2.56 -21.40 13.66
CA GLU A 261 1.56 -20.76 12.80
C GLU A 261 2.18 -20.04 11.59
N VAL A 262 3.36 -19.41 11.77
CA VAL A 262 4.12 -18.82 10.67
C VAL A 262 4.48 -19.88 9.63
N ASN A 263 4.99 -21.04 10.06
CA ASN A 263 5.32 -22.13 9.17
C ASN A 263 4.07 -22.66 8.44
N SER A 264 2.97 -22.85 9.17
CA SER A 264 1.69 -23.28 8.59
C SER A 264 1.12 -22.28 7.58
N LEU A 265 1.27 -20.95 7.83
CA LEU A 265 0.85 -19.91 6.89
C LEU A 265 1.75 -19.85 5.64
N LEU A 266 3.04 -20.13 5.79
CA LEU A 266 3.95 -20.25 4.63
C LEU A 266 3.58 -21.47 3.77
N ASP A 267 3.24 -22.62 4.39
CA ASP A 267 2.77 -23.81 3.68
C ASP A 267 1.45 -23.51 2.94
N GLU A 268 0.52 -22.78 3.57
CA GLU A 268 -0.72 -22.33 2.94
C GLU A 268 -0.45 -21.40 1.74
N LEU A 269 0.46 -20.42 1.90
CA LEU A 269 0.83 -19.49 0.84
C LEU A 269 1.37 -20.22 -0.41
N HIS A 270 2.08 -21.32 -0.19
CA HIS A 270 2.61 -22.17 -1.25
C HIS A 270 1.64 -23.27 -1.71
N GLY A 271 0.42 -23.31 -1.20
CA GLY A 271 -0.63 -24.25 -1.60
C GLY A 271 -0.38 -25.70 -1.13
N ILE A 272 0.43 -25.88 -0.07
CA ILE A 272 0.74 -27.20 0.49
C ILE A 272 -0.41 -27.69 1.37
N GLU A 273 -0.81 -26.90 2.37
CA GLU A 273 -1.88 -27.24 3.31
C GLU A 273 -2.53 -25.96 3.86
N GLN A 274 -3.81 -25.97 4.17
CA GLN A 274 -4.49 -24.84 4.78
C GLN A 274 -4.04 -24.66 6.23
N ALA A 275 -3.71 -23.42 6.60
CA ALA A 275 -3.19 -23.09 7.92
C ALA A 275 -4.26 -23.28 9.03
N ASN A 276 -3.81 -23.83 10.15
CA ASN A 276 -4.60 -23.92 11.37
C ASN A 276 -4.12 -22.86 12.37
N ILE A 277 -4.81 -21.73 12.41
CA ILE A 277 -4.46 -20.59 13.26
C ILE A 277 -5.26 -20.67 14.56
N LYS A 278 -4.55 -20.74 15.69
CA LYS A 278 -5.12 -20.81 17.05
C LYS A 278 -4.96 -19.52 17.83
N SER A 279 -4.07 -18.61 17.40
CA SER A 279 -3.81 -17.32 18.02
C SER A 279 -5.09 -16.51 18.24
N GLU A 280 -5.09 -15.70 19.27
CA GLU A 280 -6.22 -14.86 19.65
C GLU A 280 -6.72 -14.01 18.46
N LYS A 281 -8.04 -13.97 18.35
CA LYS A 281 -8.74 -13.09 17.42
C LYS A 281 -9.08 -11.80 18.14
N LEU A 282 -8.97 -10.68 17.44
CA LEU A 282 -9.56 -9.44 17.93
C LEU A 282 -11.08 -9.63 18.06
N ILE A 283 -11.60 -9.32 19.25
CA ILE A 283 -13.04 -9.31 19.47
C ILE A 283 -13.63 -8.15 18.64
N VAL A 284 -14.38 -8.51 17.63
CA VAL A 284 -15.21 -7.56 16.88
C VAL A 284 -16.36 -7.16 17.81
N ARG A 285 -16.42 -5.92 18.25
CA ARG A 285 -17.51 -5.37 19.04
C ARG A 285 -18.59 -4.76 18.17
#